data_89530c7756c3c72c7ea68e4c01e64b3a
#
_entry.id   89530c7756c3c72c7ea68e4c01e64b3a
#
_cell.length_a   1.000
_cell.length_b   1.000
_cell.length_c   1.000
_cell.angle_alpha   90.00
_cell.angle_beta   90.00
_cell.angle_gamma   90.00
#
_symmetry.space_group_name_H-M   'P 1'
#
loop_
_entity.id
_entity.type
_entity.pdbx_description
1 polymer ?
#
loop_
_entity_poly.entity_id
_entity_poly.type
_entity_poly.pdbx_seq_one_letter_code
_entity_poly.pdbx_strand_id
1 'polypeptide(L)'
;MFGLSILRVIQVGFKSLLLHKLRSGLTMLGMIIGVGAVIALVAIGEGASHDAQEAIRALGAQNVIIRSVKPPSMRTQMQGDWESFFRRWLAYYGLRREDAVRIRDTVPNVKRVLPILTQRKNISAGGRKIDGQLIGTFPYYPEFTQAKLVKGQFLNEFEEVNNAQSCVITLDLAEKLFTGKNPLLETVTVQGYESSQVFRVKGIIQERADLEQLPQLPDSSGRAIAANVYIPLSTFKKLYGTRNIDRSVGTLTLEAVELTEIRVEFDDVKHVIESLTDIHTALKVDRPELDYEIIVPLREMEALREQKARDTRMLFFIACISLLVGGIGIMNIMLATVTERTREIG
;
A
#
# COMPACT_ATOMS: atom_id res chain seq x y z
N MET A 1 -52.06 -11.56 35.96
CA MET A 1 -52.28 -10.19 36.46
C MET A 1 -51.12 -9.22 36.23
N PHE A 2 -49.89 -9.68 36.04
CA PHE A 2 -48.71 -8.80 35.82
C PHE A 2 -48.68 -8.05 34.47
N GLY A 3 -49.27 -8.57 33.40
CA GLY A 3 -49.22 -7.95 32.08
C GLY A 3 -50.08 -6.68 31.92
N LEU A 4 -51.19 -6.58 32.65
CA LEU A 4 -52.09 -5.41 32.59
C LEU A 4 -51.54 -4.19 33.34
N SER A 5 -50.69 -4.39 34.35
CA SER A 5 -50.03 -3.30 35.07
C SER A 5 -48.88 -2.68 34.27
N ILE A 6 -48.10 -3.48 33.49
CA ILE A 6 -47.04 -3.00 32.64
C ILE A 6 -47.56 -2.12 31.48
N LEU A 7 -48.67 -2.55 30.84
CA LEU A 7 -49.30 -1.77 29.78
C LEU A 7 -49.80 -0.39 30.27
N ARG A 8 -50.38 -0.33 31.48
CA ARG A 8 -50.79 0.93 32.08
C ARG A 8 -49.63 1.84 32.43
N VAL A 9 -48.51 1.29 32.94
CA VAL A 9 -47.29 2.06 33.22
C VAL A 9 -46.71 2.62 31.94
N ILE A 10 -46.65 1.85 30.85
CA ILE A 10 -46.19 2.31 29.53
C ILE A 10 -47.10 3.42 28.99
N GLN A 11 -48.44 3.24 29.10
CA GLN A 11 -49.40 4.25 28.64
C GLN A 11 -49.30 5.56 29.41
N VAL A 12 -49.13 5.52 30.73
CA VAL A 12 -48.93 6.72 31.57
C VAL A 12 -47.62 7.39 31.25
N GLY A 13 -46.52 6.60 31.06
CA GLY A 13 -45.23 7.13 30.65
C GLY A 13 -45.26 7.83 29.28
N PHE A 14 -45.95 7.23 28.32
CA PHE A 14 -46.12 7.83 26.98
C PHE A 14 -46.94 9.11 27.00
N LYS A 15 -48.01 9.16 27.83
CA LYS A 15 -48.83 10.34 28.02
C LYS A 15 -48.05 11.48 28.71
N SER A 16 -47.15 11.16 29.62
CA SER A 16 -46.27 12.11 30.31
C SER A 16 -45.22 12.72 29.32
N LEU A 17 -44.69 11.90 28.43
CA LEU A 17 -43.79 12.36 27.37
C LEU A 17 -44.47 13.31 26.38
N LEU A 18 -45.73 13.10 26.06
CA LEU A 18 -46.53 13.94 25.16
C LEU A 18 -46.96 15.26 25.80
N LEU A 19 -47.04 15.37 27.11
CA LEU A 19 -47.38 16.61 27.83
C LEU A 19 -46.23 17.63 27.77
N HIS A 20 -44.96 17.18 27.67
CA HIS A 20 -43.78 18.06 27.58
C HIS A 20 -42.98 17.81 26.28
N LYS A 21 -43.66 17.94 25.15
CA LYS A 21 -43.16 17.57 23.81
C LYS A 21 -41.77 18.14 23.45
N LEU A 22 -41.49 19.39 23.78
CA LEU A 22 -40.21 20.04 23.51
C LEU A 22 -39.07 19.45 24.36
N ARG A 23 -39.33 19.13 25.63
CA ARG A 23 -38.31 18.60 26.55
C ARG A 23 -37.97 17.15 26.20
N SER A 24 -39.00 16.30 26.01
CA SER A 24 -38.79 14.91 25.62
C SER A 24 -38.20 14.79 24.19
N GLY A 25 -38.58 15.65 23.25
CA GLY A 25 -37.99 15.69 21.94
C GLY A 25 -36.52 16.07 21.96
N LEU A 26 -36.13 17.07 22.77
CA LEU A 26 -34.73 17.52 22.87
C LEU A 26 -33.83 16.47 23.53
N THR A 27 -34.33 15.74 24.55
CA THR A 27 -33.57 14.66 25.19
C THR A 27 -33.43 13.42 24.32
N MET A 28 -34.51 13.01 23.63
CA MET A 28 -34.43 11.94 22.64
C MET A 28 -33.45 12.27 21.50
N LEU A 29 -33.52 13.50 20.98
CA LEU A 29 -32.60 13.95 19.92
C LEU A 29 -31.17 13.91 20.40
N GLY A 30 -30.86 14.41 21.60
CA GLY A 30 -29.51 14.36 22.15
C GLY A 30 -28.99 12.92 22.33
N MET A 31 -29.85 11.99 22.78
CA MET A 31 -29.49 10.59 22.94
C MET A 31 -29.26 9.90 21.58
N ILE A 32 -30.14 10.14 20.58
CA ILE A 32 -30.04 9.55 19.25
C ILE A 32 -28.77 10.07 18.56
N ILE A 33 -28.48 11.37 18.63
CA ILE A 33 -27.27 11.95 18.04
C ILE A 33 -26.03 11.41 18.76
N GLY A 34 -26.03 11.34 20.09
CA GLY A 34 -24.89 10.83 20.86
C GLY A 34 -24.54 9.38 20.53
N VAL A 35 -25.54 8.49 20.57
CA VAL A 35 -25.34 7.07 20.25
C VAL A 35 -25.05 6.88 18.76
N GLY A 36 -25.77 7.58 17.89
CA GLY A 36 -25.56 7.50 16.44
C GLY A 36 -24.17 7.96 16.00
N ALA A 37 -23.66 9.04 16.60
CA ALA A 37 -22.30 9.52 16.34
C ALA A 37 -21.24 8.49 16.76
N VAL A 38 -21.42 7.81 17.90
CA VAL A 38 -20.50 6.77 18.36
C VAL A 38 -20.51 5.57 17.43
N ILE A 39 -21.69 5.10 17.03
CA ILE A 39 -21.80 3.96 16.10
C ILE A 39 -21.15 4.30 14.76
N ALA A 40 -21.43 5.49 14.21
CA ALA A 40 -20.84 5.93 12.95
C ALA A 40 -19.31 6.03 13.03
N LEU A 41 -18.79 6.57 14.14
CA LEU A 41 -17.35 6.73 14.34
C LEU A 41 -16.62 5.38 14.47
N VAL A 42 -17.21 4.42 15.21
CA VAL A 42 -16.66 3.06 15.32
C VAL A 42 -16.72 2.34 13.98
N ALA A 43 -17.80 2.45 13.23
CA ALA A 43 -17.95 1.82 11.93
C ALA A 43 -16.92 2.36 10.92
N ILE A 44 -16.69 3.68 10.87
CA ILE A 44 -15.67 4.30 10.02
C ILE A 44 -14.27 3.85 10.45
N GLY A 45 -13.97 3.81 11.74
CA GLY A 45 -12.69 3.35 12.28
C GLY A 45 -12.41 1.88 11.98
N GLU A 46 -13.41 1.02 12.03
CA GLU A 46 -13.31 -0.39 11.69
C GLU A 46 -13.09 -0.61 10.18
N GLY A 47 -13.85 0.11 9.35
CA GLY A 47 -13.70 0.06 7.89
C GLY A 47 -12.30 0.46 7.44
N ALA A 48 -11.81 1.62 7.83
CA ALA A 48 -10.47 2.09 7.49
C ALA A 48 -9.35 1.16 7.98
N SER A 49 -9.55 0.51 9.13
CA SER A 49 -8.59 -0.46 9.64
C SER A 49 -8.62 -1.80 8.90
N HIS A 50 -9.78 -2.23 8.45
CA HIS A 50 -9.91 -3.46 7.65
C HIS A 50 -9.16 -3.28 6.33
N ASP A 51 -9.38 -2.16 5.64
CA ASP A 51 -8.73 -1.84 4.37
C ASP A 51 -7.20 -1.78 4.52
N ALA A 52 -6.70 -1.11 5.56
CA ALA A 52 -5.26 -1.06 5.85
C ALA A 52 -4.66 -2.44 6.15
N GLN A 53 -5.36 -3.29 6.92
CA GLN A 53 -4.90 -4.66 7.19
C GLN A 53 -4.91 -5.54 5.94
N GLU A 54 -5.89 -5.36 5.08
CA GLU A 54 -5.97 -6.10 3.82
C GLU A 54 -4.84 -5.69 2.87
N ALA A 55 -4.54 -4.39 2.79
CA ALA A 55 -3.40 -3.86 2.05
C ALA A 55 -2.08 -4.50 2.49
N ILE A 56 -1.82 -4.54 3.79
CA ILE A 56 -0.57 -5.11 4.33
C ILE A 56 -0.53 -6.64 4.18
N ARG A 57 -1.67 -7.34 4.33
CA ARG A 57 -1.74 -8.78 4.04
C ARG A 57 -1.44 -9.08 2.57
N ALA A 58 -1.82 -8.19 1.67
CA ALA A 58 -1.52 -8.30 0.24
C ALA A 58 -0.02 -8.22 -0.06
N LEU A 59 0.75 -7.51 0.77
CA LEU A 59 2.21 -7.46 0.68
C LEU A 59 2.88 -8.78 1.08
N GLY A 60 2.11 -9.71 1.67
CA GLY A 60 2.62 -10.96 2.25
C GLY A 60 3.33 -10.68 3.57
N ALA A 61 2.71 -11.04 4.69
CA ALA A 61 3.32 -10.89 6.01
C ALA A 61 4.63 -11.69 6.18
N GLN A 62 4.86 -12.65 5.29
CA GLN A 62 6.08 -13.48 5.23
C GLN A 62 7.17 -12.88 4.34
N ASN A 63 6.94 -11.72 3.73
CA ASN A 63 7.87 -11.11 2.81
C ASN A 63 8.66 -9.98 3.47
N VAL A 64 9.95 -9.92 3.17
CA VAL A 64 10.80 -8.76 3.41
C VAL A 64 11.10 -8.10 2.07
N ILE A 65 10.91 -6.81 1.99
CA ILE A 65 11.17 -6.02 0.79
C ILE A 65 12.44 -5.23 1.02
N ILE A 66 13.44 -5.44 0.19
CA ILE A 66 14.71 -4.72 0.24
C ILE A 66 14.77 -3.86 -1.01
N ARG A 67 14.92 -2.56 -0.84
CA ARG A 67 14.84 -1.58 -1.92
C ARG A 67 16.16 -0.82 -2.05
N SER A 68 16.61 -0.59 -3.27
CA SER A 68 17.76 0.26 -3.55
C SER A 68 17.42 1.72 -3.26
N VAL A 69 18.25 2.39 -2.47
CA VAL A 69 18.07 3.79 -2.10
C VAL A 69 19.36 4.54 -2.36
N LYS A 70 19.24 5.75 -2.90
CA LYS A 70 20.39 6.62 -3.14
C LYS A 70 21.04 7.02 -1.80
N PRO A 71 22.34 6.74 -1.62
CA PRO A 71 23.02 7.02 -0.36
C PRO A 71 23.06 8.52 -0.03
N PRO A 72 23.12 8.89 1.25
CA PRO A 72 23.10 10.29 1.70
C PRO A 72 24.21 11.16 1.09
N SER A 73 25.40 10.60 0.91
CA SER A 73 26.54 11.27 0.27
C SER A 73 26.24 11.77 -1.15
N MET A 74 25.36 11.05 -1.87
CA MET A 74 24.94 11.42 -3.22
C MET A 74 23.74 12.39 -3.23
N ARG A 75 23.05 12.58 -2.09
CA ARG A 75 21.90 13.50 -1.99
C ARG A 75 22.31 14.94 -1.69
N THR A 76 23.37 15.14 -0.93
CA THR A 76 23.70 16.43 -0.30
C THR A 76 24.59 17.36 -1.14
N GLN A 77 25.19 16.89 -2.24
CA GLN A 77 26.15 17.68 -3.00
C GLN A 77 25.52 18.41 -4.19
N MET A 78 24.75 19.47 -3.92
CA MET A 78 24.33 20.42 -4.96
C MET A 78 25.36 21.54 -5.24
N GLN A 79 26.45 21.62 -4.47
CA GLN A 79 27.49 22.67 -4.60
C GLN A 79 28.89 22.05 -4.74
N GLY A 80 29.54 22.26 -5.86
CA GLY A 80 30.98 22.05 -6.00
C GLY A 80 31.42 21.34 -7.28
N ASP A 81 32.65 21.48 -7.57
CA ASP A 81 33.61 20.97 -8.55
C ASP A 81 33.12 20.02 -9.68
N TRP A 82 33.74 20.25 -10.84
CA TRP A 82 33.66 19.48 -12.08
C TRP A 82 33.91 17.96 -11.86
N GLU A 83 34.79 17.58 -10.94
CA GLU A 83 35.05 16.19 -10.57
C GLU A 83 33.83 15.54 -9.85
N SER A 84 33.12 16.30 -9.03
CA SER A 84 31.89 15.82 -8.37
C SER A 84 30.75 15.64 -9.36
N PHE A 85 30.74 16.40 -10.46
CA PHE A 85 29.81 16.25 -11.57
C PHE A 85 30.02 14.91 -12.30
N PHE A 86 31.26 14.52 -12.60
CA PHE A 86 31.58 13.25 -13.26
C PHE A 86 31.32 12.03 -12.37
N ARG A 87 31.60 12.08 -11.07
CA ARG A 87 31.25 11.03 -10.12
C ARG A 87 29.73 10.85 -9.99
N ARG A 88 28.98 11.91 -10.11
CA ARG A 88 27.52 11.93 -10.09
C ARG A 88 26.92 11.39 -11.40
N TRP A 89 27.62 11.61 -12.48
CA TRP A 89 27.20 11.18 -13.81
C TRP A 89 27.22 9.65 -13.97
N LEU A 90 27.96 8.94 -13.12
CA LEU A 90 28.04 7.46 -13.06
C LEU A 90 27.80 6.98 -11.63
N ALA A 91 26.68 7.38 -11.02
CA ALA A 91 26.32 6.91 -9.69
C ALA A 91 25.91 5.43 -9.75
N TYR A 92 26.83 4.56 -9.34
CA TYR A 92 26.56 3.13 -9.15
C TYR A 92 26.22 2.88 -7.69
N TYR A 93 24.98 2.49 -7.38
CA TYR A 93 24.51 2.21 -6.03
C TYR A 93 23.41 1.16 -6.03
N GLY A 94 23.05 0.69 -4.86
CA GLY A 94 21.92 -0.18 -4.66
C GLY A 94 22.23 -1.68 -4.75
N LEU A 95 21.21 -2.47 -4.87
CA LEU A 95 21.23 -3.91 -4.81
C LEU A 95 21.82 -4.52 -6.08
N ARG A 96 22.61 -5.59 -5.91
CA ARG A 96 23.22 -6.35 -6.98
C ARG A 96 22.61 -7.75 -7.08
N ARG A 97 22.79 -8.40 -8.20
CA ARG A 97 22.38 -9.81 -8.37
C ARG A 97 23.05 -10.73 -7.36
N GLU A 98 24.30 -10.46 -7.03
CA GLU A 98 25.07 -11.21 -6.04
C GLU A 98 24.43 -11.14 -4.65
N ASP A 99 23.81 -10.03 -4.29
CA ASP A 99 23.11 -9.87 -3.04
C ASP A 99 21.90 -10.79 -2.94
N ALA A 100 21.14 -10.92 -4.04
CA ALA A 100 20.00 -11.83 -4.10
C ALA A 100 20.45 -13.30 -3.93
N VAL A 101 21.56 -13.67 -4.57
CA VAL A 101 22.16 -15.01 -4.43
C VAL A 101 22.67 -15.20 -3.00
N ARG A 102 23.40 -14.23 -2.45
CA ARG A 102 23.95 -14.29 -1.09
C ARG A 102 22.83 -14.42 -0.06
N ILE A 103 21.77 -13.64 -0.14
CA ILE A 103 20.61 -13.75 0.76
C ILE A 103 20.02 -15.16 0.69
N ARG A 104 19.80 -15.69 -0.51
CA ARG A 104 19.26 -17.05 -0.69
C ARG A 104 20.13 -18.12 -0.05
N ASP A 105 21.45 -17.98 -0.15
CA ASP A 105 22.40 -19.02 0.24
C ASP A 105 22.86 -18.90 1.71
N THR A 106 22.78 -17.71 2.33
CA THR A 106 23.29 -17.47 3.69
C THR A 106 22.21 -17.21 4.74
N VAL A 107 21.04 -16.72 4.35
CA VAL A 107 19.97 -16.44 5.31
C VAL A 107 19.10 -17.68 5.53
N PRO A 108 18.94 -18.15 6.77
CA PRO A 108 18.14 -19.34 7.06
C PRO A 108 16.63 -19.09 6.81
N ASN A 109 15.89 -20.18 6.57
CA ASN A 109 14.43 -20.19 6.41
C ASN A 109 13.91 -19.32 5.24
N VAL A 110 14.77 -18.96 4.31
CA VAL A 110 14.38 -18.29 3.07
C VAL A 110 13.78 -19.32 2.12
N LYS A 111 12.52 -19.13 1.76
CA LYS A 111 11.81 -20.00 0.83
C LYS A 111 12.12 -19.63 -0.62
N ARG A 112 12.03 -18.33 -0.94
CA ARG A 112 12.29 -17.81 -2.30
C ARG A 112 12.80 -16.38 -2.24
N VAL A 113 13.59 -16.01 -3.24
CA VAL A 113 14.10 -14.64 -3.43
C VAL A 113 13.69 -14.15 -4.82
N LEU A 114 13.04 -13.02 -4.89
CA LEU A 114 12.55 -12.40 -6.12
C LEU A 114 13.29 -11.10 -6.38
N PRO A 115 14.28 -11.08 -7.28
CA PRO A 115 14.90 -9.85 -7.74
C PRO A 115 14.02 -9.14 -8.78
N ILE A 116 13.92 -7.82 -8.66
CA ILE A 116 13.10 -6.96 -9.50
C ILE A 116 13.95 -5.78 -9.99
N LEU A 117 13.82 -5.48 -11.26
CA LEU A 117 14.42 -4.29 -11.88
C LEU A 117 13.30 -3.45 -12.51
N THR A 118 13.14 -2.22 -12.05
CA THR A 118 12.10 -1.32 -12.54
C THR A 118 12.72 -0.08 -13.15
N GLN A 119 12.23 0.31 -14.33
CA GLN A 119 12.60 1.57 -14.98
C GLN A 119 11.35 2.25 -15.54
N ARG A 120 11.31 3.58 -15.42
CA ARG A 120 10.28 4.40 -16.05
C ARG A 120 10.52 4.48 -17.54
N LYS A 121 9.52 4.17 -18.35
CA LYS A 121 9.59 4.17 -19.82
C LYS A 121 8.31 4.69 -20.44
N ASN A 122 8.45 5.27 -21.61
CA ASN A 122 7.31 5.56 -22.45
C ASN A 122 6.83 4.28 -23.14
N ILE A 123 5.58 3.97 -22.95
CA ILE A 123 4.92 2.78 -23.48
C ILE A 123 3.90 3.23 -24.53
N SER A 124 3.92 2.63 -25.68
CA SER A 124 3.01 2.99 -26.78
C SER A 124 2.40 1.77 -27.44
N ALA A 125 1.14 1.88 -27.81
CA ALA A 125 0.41 0.91 -28.62
C ALA A 125 -0.77 1.60 -29.34
N GLY A 126 -1.05 1.21 -30.57
CA GLY A 126 -2.20 1.73 -31.32
C GLY A 126 -2.22 3.25 -31.51
N GLY A 127 -1.04 3.90 -31.57
CA GLY A 127 -0.91 5.36 -31.70
C GLY A 127 -1.06 6.15 -30.38
N ARG A 128 -1.32 5.47 -29.25
CA ARG A 128 -1.36 6.09 -27.92
C ARG A 128 -0.03 5.91 -27.22
N LYS A 129 0.36 6.91 -26.41
CA LYS A 129 1.61 6.91 -25.64
C LYS A 129 1.30 7.24 -24.20
N ILE A 130 1.82 6.44 -23.28
CA ILE A 130 1.62 6.57 -21.84
C ILE A 130 2.96 6.41 -21.14
N ASP A 131 3.23 7.24 -20.13
CA ASP A 131 4.35 7.03 -19.22
C ASP A 131 3.98 5.89 -18.25
N GLY A 132 4.86 4.89 -18.21
CA GLY A 132 4.64 3.71 -17.40
C GLY A 132 5.93 3.16 -16.81
N GLN A 133 5.82 2.06 -16.09
CA GLN A 133 6.95 1.34 -15.54
C GLN A 133 7.17 0.04 -16.31
N LEU A 134 8.40 -0.18 -16.72
CA LEU A 134 8.87 -1.44 -17.25
C LEU A 134 9.51 -2.22 -16.08
N ILE A 135 8.99 -3.40 -15.80
CA ILE A 135 9.37 -4.25 -14.66
C ILE A 135 9.96 -5.55 -15.20
N GLY A 136 11.24 -5.75 -14.96
CA GLY A 136 11.91 -7.02 -15.18
C GLY A 136 11.79 -7.90 -13.95
N THR A 137 11.22 -9.09 -14.13
CA THR A 137 10.93 -9.99 -13.01
C THR A 137 10.93 -11.47 -13.42
N PHE A 138 10.69 -12.34 -12.47
CA PHE A 138 10.62 -13.79 -12.66
C PHE A 138 9.18 -14.31 -12.77
N PRO A 139 8.98 -15.54 -13.29
CA PRO A 139 7.65 -16.15 -13.49
C PRO A 139 6.79 -16.24 -12.23
N TYR A 140 7.39 -16.39 -11.07
CA TYR A 140 6.69 -16.51 -9.78
C TYR A 140 6.35 -15.17 -9.12
N TYR A 141 6.52 -14.04 -9.82
CA TYR A 141 6.12 -12.69 -9.34
C TYR A 141 4.67 -12.60 -8.86
N PRO A 142 3.66 -13.17 -9.57
CA PRO A 142 2.27 -13.07 -9.12
C PRO A 142 2.02 -13.74 -7.77
N GLU A 143 2.78 -14.80 -7.46
CA GLU A 143 2.65 -15.49 -6.18
C GLU A 143 3.15 -14.64 -5.01
N PHE A 144 4.23 -13.85 -5.22
CA PHE A 144 4.73 -12.91 -4.24
C PHE A 144 3.81 -11.72 -3.99
N THR A 145 3.21 -11.20 -5.05
CA THR A 145 2.40 -9.98 -5.01
C THR A 145 0.92 -10.25 -4.90
N GLN A 146 0.52 -11.55 -4.94
CA GLN A 146 -0.88 -11.95 -5.01
C GLN A 146 -1.64 -11.26 -6.17
N ALA A 147 -0.93 -10.88 -7.22
CA ALA A 147 -1.51 -10.29 -8.41
C ALA A 147 -2.42 -11.29 -9.12
N LYS A 148 -3.62 -10.85 -9.47
CA LYS A 148 -4.61 -11.72 -10.09
C LYS A 148 -4.46 -11.71 -11.62
N LEU A 149 -4.29 -12.89 -12.21
CA LEU A 149 -4.33 -13.04 -13.65
C LEU A 149 -5.76 -12.85 -14.15
N VAL A 150 -6.00 -11.83 -14.98
CA VAL A 150 -7.32 -11.51 -15.55
C VAL A 150 -7.55 -12.27 -16.84
N LYS A 151 -6.55 -12.27 -17.74
CA LYS A 151 -6.61 -12.97 -19.04
C LYS A 151 -5.21 -13.43 -19.47
N GLY A 152 -5.17 -14.53 -20.24
CA GLY A 152 -3.92 -15.04 -20.81
C GLY A 152 -3.08 -15.82 -19.80
N GLN A 153 -1.76 -15.68 -19.89
CA GLN A 153 -0.77 -16.36 -19.03
C GLN A 153 0.28 -15.37 -18.56
N PHE A 154 0.84 -15.60 -17.39
CA PHE A 154 2.02 -14.87 -16.93
C PHE A 154 3.30 -15.39 -17.60
N LEU A 155 4.43 -14.74 -17.33
CA LEU A 155 5.74 -15.16 -17.83
C LEU A 155 6.06 -16.58 -17.36
N ASN A 156 6.85 -17.32 -18.12
CA ASN A 156 7.29 -18.65 -17.78
C ASN A 156 8.83 -18.77 -17.80
N GLU A 157 9.36 -19.86 -17.23
CA GLU A 157 10.83 -20.07 -17.14
C GLU A 157 11.47 -20.16 -18.53
N PHE A 158 10.79 -20.73 -19.51
CA PHE A 158 11.33 -20.83 -20.87
C PHE A 158 11.57 -19.44 -21.47
N GLU A 159 10.68 -18.49 -21.20
CA GLU A 159 10.82 -17.10 -21.67
C GLU A 159 11.95 -16.36 -20.95
N GLU A 160 12.15 -16.63 -19.65
CA GLU A 160 13.27 -16.08 -18.89
C GLU A 160 14.62 -16.60 -19.45
N VAL A 161 14.74 -17.90 -19.67
CA VAL A 161 15.97 -18.51 -20.19
C VAL A 161 16.28 -18.05 -21.62
N ASN A 162 15.26 -17.95 -22.47
CA ASN A 162 15.44 -17.62 -23.90
C ASN A 162 15.40 -16.12 -24.21
N ASN A 163 15.32 -15.27 -23.21
CA ASN A 163 15.20 -13.81 -23.39
C ASN A 163 14.04 -13.43 -24.33
N ALA A 164 12.87 -14.02 -24.12
CA ALA A 164 11.74 -13.82 -25.00
C ALA A 164 11.20 -12.38 -24.93
N GLN A 165 10.81 -11.84 -26.09
CA GLN A 165 10.16 -10.53 -26.19
C GLN A 165 8.64 -10.64 -25.99
N SER A 166 8.25 -11.27 -24.88
CA SER A 166 6.88 -11.34 -24.40
C SER A 166 6.68 -10.42 -23.22
N CYS A 167 5.47 -9.90 -23.04
CA CYS A 167 5.14 -9.06 -21.90
C CYS A 167 3.75 -9.40 -21.33
N VAL A 168 3.58 -9.06 -20.06
CA VAL A 168 2.30 -9.02 -19.37
C VAL A 168 2.05 -7.58 -18.95
N ILE A 169 0.83 -7.10 -19.08
CA ILE A 169 0.47 -5.71 -18.79
C ILE A 169 -0.58 -5.65 -17.69
N THR A 170 -0.61 -4.54 -16.96
CA THR A 170 -1.68 -4.28 -15.99
C THR A 170 -3.01 -4.01 -16.70
N LEU A 171 -4.12 -4.29 -16.02
CA LEU A 171 -5.47 -4.02 -16.52
C LEU A 171 -5.66 -2.55 -16.88
N ASP A 172 -5.21 -1.65 -16.02
CA ASP A 172 -5.29 -0.19 -16.23
C ASP A 172 -4.55 0.26 -17.49
N LEU A 173 -3.36 -0.33 -17.74
CA LEU A 173 -2.59 -0.05 -18.95
C LEU A 173 -3.30 -0.60 -20.18
N ALA A 174 -3.87 -1.81 -20.07
CA ALA A 174 -4.63 -2.43 -21.15
C ALA A 174 -5.85 -1.58 -21.57
N GLU A 175 -6.60 -1.07 -20.61
CA GLU A 175 -7.76 -0.20 -20.86
C GLU A 175 -7.36 1.13 -21.50
N LYS A 176 -6.28 1.73 -21.06
CA LYS A 176 -5.76 3.01 -21.59
C LYS A 176 -5.21 2.89 -23.01
N LEU A 177 -4.47 1.81 -23.31
CA LEU A 177 -3.82 1.62 -24.63
C LEU A 177 -4.76 0.99 -25.68
N PHE A 178 -5.58 0.03 -25.28
CA PHE A 178 -6.35 -0.82 -26.21
C PHE A 178 -7.87 -0.63 -26.10
N THR A 179 -8.34 0.58 -25.81
CA THR A 179 -9.78 0.87 -25.60
C THR A 179 -10.68 0.08 -26.55
N GLY A 180 -11.45 -0.87 -25.99
CA GLY A 180 -12.44 -1.68 -26.74
C GLY A 180 -11.87 -2.82 -27.58
N LYS A 181 -10.54 -3.05 -27.60
CA LYS A 181 -9.89 -4.18 -28.31
C LYS A 181 -9.36 -5.19 -27.31
N ASN A 182 -9.22 -6.44 -27.73
CA ASN A 182 -8.55 -7.45 -26.93
C ASN A 182 -7.04 -7.24 -27.01
N PRO A 183 -6.35 -6.95 -25.89
CA PRO A 183 -4.90 -6.69 -25.90
C PRO A 183 -4.06 -7.95 -26.14
N LEU A 184 -4.63 -9.15 -25.96
CA LEU A 184 -3.88 -10.40 -26.12
C LEU A 184 -3.39 -10.57 -27.56
N LEU A 185 -2.13 -10.93 -27.71
CA LEU A 185 -1.39 -11.09 -28.97
C LEU A 185 -1.08 -9.77 -29.70
N GLU A 186 -1.59 -8.65 -29.23
CA GLU A 186 -1.19 -7.33 -29.74
C GLU A 186 0.23 -6.97 -29.30
N THR A 187 0.78 -5.95 -29.90
CA THR A 187 2.14 -5.50 -29.60
C THR A 187 2.17 -4.18 -28.84
N VAL A 188 3.05 -4.12 -27.87
CA VAL A 188 3.37 -2.91 -27.11
C VAL A 188 4.79 -2.51 -27.41
N THR A 189 5.00 -1.25 -27.75
CA THR A 189 6.33 -0.68 -28.00
C THR A 189 6.78 0.08 -26.76
N VAL A 190 7.92 -0.31 -26.21
CA VAL A 190 8.56 0.34 -25.07
C VAL A 190 9.76 1.11 -25.53
N GLN A 191 9.82 2.40 -25.25
CA GLN A 191 10.89 3.27 -25.68
C GLN A 191 12.17 2.99 -24.87
N GLY A 192 13.23 2.54 -25.54
CA GLY A 192 14.58 2.42 -24.98
C GLY A 192 15.36 3.71 -25.13
N TYR A 193 16.65 3.66 -24.78
CA TYR A 193 17.56 4.80 -24.94
C TYR A 193 17.96 5.00 -26.39
N GLU A 194 18.42 3.93 -27.07
CA GLU A 194 18.88 3.98 -28.46
C GLU A 194 17.79 3.56 -29.44
N SER A 195 16.94 2.62 -29.07
CA SER A 195 15.90 2.05 -29.93
C SER A 195 14.65 1.69 -29.14
N SER A 196 13.51 1.74 -29.80
CA SER A 196 12.26 1.24 -29.26
C SER A 196 12.19 -0.28 -29.42
N GLN A 197 11.76 -0.98 -28.40
CA GLN A 197 11.59 -2.43 -28.38
C GLN A 197 10.12 -2.81 -28.42
N VAL A 198 9.81 -3.86 -29.18
CA VAL A 198 8.46 -4.34 -29.37
C VAL A 198 8.25 -5.65 -28.59
N PHE A 199 7.22 -5.69 -27.77
CA PHE A 199 6.86 -6.86 -26.98
C PHE A 199 5.45 -7.34 -27.34
N ARG A 200 5.25 -8.64 -27.37
CA ARG A 200 3.93 -9.25 -27.58
C ARG A 200 3.21 -9.46 -26.25
N VAL A 201 2.00 -8.93 -26.13
CA VAL A 201 1.17 -9.10 -24.95
C VAL A 201 0.63 -10.53 -24.89
N LYS A 202 1.00 -11.28 -23.83
CA LYS A 202 0.53 -12.65 -23.61
C LYS A 202 -0.44 -12.76 -22.43
N GLY A 203 -0.48 -11.78 -21.55
CA GLY A 203 -1.36 -11.79 -20.39
C GLY A 203 -1.68 -10.42 -19.86
N ILE A 204 -2.73 -10.36 -19.06
CA ILE A 204 -3.19 -9.17 -18.35
C ILE A 204 -3.33 -9.54 -16.89
N ILE A 205 -2.69 -8.76 -16.01
CA ILE A 205 -2.83 -8.93 -14.58
C ILE A 205 -3.48 -7.70 -13.96
N GLN A 206 -4.17 -7.93 -12.88
CA GLN A 206 -4.66 -6.89 -11.99
C GLN A 206 -3.79 -6.91 -10.74
N GLU A 207 -3.02 -5.86 -10.55
CA GLU A 207 -2.37 -5.61 -9.27
C GLU A 207 -3.42 -5.21 -8.24
N ARG A 208 -3.16 -5.53 -7.00
CA ARG A 208 -4.03 -5.03 -5.93
C ARG A 208 -3.71 -3.56 -5.73
N ALA A 209 -4.75 -2.72 -5.70
CA ALA A 209 -4.63 -1.27 -5.52
C ALA A 209 -3.84 -0.86 -4.26
N ASP A 210 -3.78 -1.76 -3.30
CA ASP A 210 -3.10 -1.58 -2.02
C ASP A 210 -1.58 -1.54 -2.13
N LEU A 211 -1.01 -2.13 -3.19
CA LEU A 211 0.44 -2.07 -3.48
C LEU A 211 0.89 -0.69 -3.97
N GLU A 212 -0.04 0.12 -4.49
CA GLU A 212 0.23 1.51 -4.89
C GLU A 212 0.41 2.44 -3.68
N GLN A 213 -0.12 2.06 -2.51
CA GLN A 213 -0.06 2.84 -1.27
C GLN A 213 1.20 2.61 -0.44
N LEU A 214 2.04 1.63 -0.80
CA LEU A 214 3.38 1.59 -0.23
C LEU A 214 4.04 2.94 -0.48
N PRO A 215 4.82 3.47 0.50
CA PRO A 215 5.63 4.63 0.25
C PRO A 215 6.50 4.35 -0.96
N GLN A 216 5.95 4.69 -2.12
CA GLN A 216 6.70 4.71 -3.35
C GLN A 216 7.83 5.68 -3.08
N LEU A 217 9.05 5.32 -3.44
CA LEU A 217 10.14 6.27 -3.45
C LEU A 217 9.57 7.60 -3.94
N PRO A 218 9.78 8.71 -3.19
CA PRO A 218 9.31 10.00 -3.63
C PRO A 218 10.02 10.28 -4.95
N ASP A 219 9.33 9.89 -5.97
CA ASP A 219 9.63 10.25 -7.32
C ASP A 219 9.49 11.77 -7.38
N SER A 220 10.40 12.46 -8.02
CA SER A 220 10.39 13.92 -8.16
C SER A 220 9.07 14.49 -8.75
N SER A 221 8.08 13.67 -9.04
CA SER A 221 6.80 14.05 -9.62
C SER A 221 5.54 13.58 -8.86
N GLY A 222 5.65 12.79 -7.78
CA GLY A 222 4.52 12.49 -6.86
C GLY A 222 3.29 11.80 -7.47
N ARG A 223 3.40 11.19 -8.66
CA ARG A 223 2.30 10.48 -9.31
C ARG A 223 2.48 8.98 -9.22
N ALA A 224 1.53 8.30 -8.60
CA ALA A 224 1.37 6.87 -8.72
C ALA A 224 1.11 6.49 -10.18
N ILE A 225 1.99 5.66 -10.76
CA ILE A 225 1.87 5.23 -12.15
C ILE A 225 1.33 3.80 -12.13
N ALA A 226 0.03 3.66 -12.31
CA ALA A 226 -0.66 2.37 -12.41
C ALA A 226 -0.44 1.63 -13.75
N ALA A 227 0.51 2.09 -14.57
CA ALA A 227 0.74 1.56 -15.91
C ALA A 227 2.03 0.72 -15.95
N ASN A 228 1.92 -0.58 -15.66
CA ASN A 228 3.06 -1.48 -15.55
C ASN A 228 3.12 -2.48 -16.70
N VAL A 229 4.32 -2.70 -17.24
CA VAL A 229 4.64 -3.75 -18.21
C VAL A 229 5.67 -4.69 -17.59
N TYR A 230 5.35 -5.97 -17.51
CA TYR A 230 6.19 -7.03 -16.97
C TYR A 230 6.86 -7.79 -18.10
N ILE A 231 8.18 -7.92 -18.04
CA ILE A 231 8.98 -8.71 -18.96
C ILE A 231 9.95 -9.61 -18.20
N PRO A 232 10.51 -10.66 -18.84
CA PRO A 232 11.54 -11.47 -18.21
C PRO A 232 12.74 -10.62 -17.80
N LEU A 233 13.31 -10.85 -16.60
CA LEU A 233 14.44 -10.08 -16.10
C LEU A 233 15.67 -10.20 -16.98
N SER A 234 15.89 -11.36 -17.56
CA SER A 234 16.97 -11.62 -18.54
C SER A 234 16.81 -10.75 -19.78
N THR A 235 15.58 -10.69 -20.34
CA THR A 235 15.24 -9.83 -21.48
C THR A 235 15.43 -8.36 -21.15
N PHE A 236 15.00 -7.95 -19.95
CA PHE A 236 15.17 -6.58 -19.48
C PHE A 236 16.66 -6.19 -19.48
N LYS A 237 17.51 -6.99 -18.83
CA LYS A 237 18.97 -6.73 -18.75
C LYS A 237 19.63 -6.69 -20.12
N LYS A 238 19.21 -7.58 -21.02
CA LYS A 238 19.76 -7.66 -22.39
C LYS A 238 19.41 -6.42 -23.23
N LEU A 239 18.17 -5.92 -23.14
CA LEU A 239 17.68 -4.85 -24.03
C LEU A 239 17.88 -3.44 -23.45
N TYR A 240 17.77 -3.27 -22.15
CA TYR A 240 17.80 -1.96 -21.50
C TYR A 240 19.02 -1.76 -20.59
N GLY A 241 19.71 -2.86 -20.22
CA GLY A 241 20.82 -2.81 -19.28
C GLY A 241 20.39 -2.41 -17.87
N THR A 242 21.36 -2.02 -17.06
CA THR A 242 21.18 -1.59 -15.67
C THR A 242 21.23 -0.08 -15.48
N ARG A 243 21.50 0.66 -16.57
CA ARG A 243 21.63 2.12 -16.55
C ARG A 243 20.27 2.76 -16.76
N ASN A 244 19.82 3.52 -15.78
CA ASN A 244 18.65 4.36 -15.91
C ASN A 244 19.08 5.79 -16.27
N ILE A 245 18.63 6.27 -17.41
CA ILE A 245 18.88 7.62 -17.87
C ILE A 245 17.58 8.39 -17.72
N ASP A 246 17.51 9.21 -16.71
CA ASP A 246 16.36 10.10 -16.51
C ASP A 246 16.67 11.49 -17.09
N ARG A 247 15.84 11.90 -18.04
CA ARG A 247 15.85 13.24 -18.63
C ARG A 247 14.69 14.03 -18.05
N SER A 248 14.83 14.48 -16.83
CA SER A 248 13.92 15.51 -16.32
C SER A 248 14.33 16.89 -16.85
N VAL A 249 13.37 17.80 -16.90
CA VAL A 249 13.55 19.15 -17.44
C VAL A 249 14.79 19.82 -16.81
N GLY A 250 15.90 19.90 -17.58
CA GLY A 250 17.12 20.61 -17.20
C GLY A 250 18.20 19.79 -16.47
N THR A 251 17.96 18.52 -16.13
CA THR A 251 18.97 17.66 -15.49
C THR A 251 19.05 16.29 -16.16
N LEU A 252 20.24 15.91 -16.58
CA LEU A 252 20.54 14.56 -17.05
C LEU A 252 21.13 13.78 -15.87
N THR A 253 20.38 12.86 -15.31
CA THR A 253 20.88 11.94 -14.28
C THR A 253 21.08 10.55 -14.87
N LEU A 254 22.31 10.06 -14.76
CA LEU A 254 22.70 8.71 -15.12
C LEU A 254 22.85 7.91 -13.83
N GLU A 255 21.90 7.03 -13.57
CA GLU A 255 21.92 6.13 -12.42
C GLU A 255 22.11 4.70 -12.90
N ALA A 256 23.07 4.00 -12.32
CA ALA A 256 23.27 2.58 -12.59
C ALA A 256 22.85 1.78 -11.36
N VAL A 257 21.66 1.20 -11.44
CA VAL A 257 21.11 0.31 -10.41
C VAL A 257 20.86 -1.05 -11.03
N GLU A 258 21.49 -2.08 -10.51
CA GLU A 258 21.36 -3.42 -11.07
C GLU A 258 20.04 -4.08 -10.73
N LEU A 259 19.56 -3.89 -9.50
CA LEU A 259 18.24 -4.31 -9.03
C LEU A 259 17.62 -3.16 -8.24
N THR A 260 16.38 -2.84 -8.52
CA THR A 260 15.64 -1.82 -7.77
C THR A 260 15.08 -2.36 -6.47
N GLU A 261 14.74 -3.65 -6.47
CA GLU A 261 14.12 -4.30 -5.32
C GLU A 261 14.48 -5.79 -5.29
N ILE A 262 14.64 -6.32 -4.08
CA ILE A 262 14.71 -7.76 -3.82
C ILE A 262 13.61 -8.07 -2.80
N ARG A 263 12.70 -8.98 -3.14
CA ARG A 263 11.72 -9.52 -2.19
C ARG A 263 12.17 -10.89 -1.72
N VAL A 264 12.10 -11.09 -0.42
CA VAL A 264 12.49 -12.34 0.23
C VAL A 264 11.28 -12.93 0.93
N GLU A 265 10.86 -14.14 0.53
CA GLU A 265 9.77 -14.88 1.15
C GLU A 265 10.35 -15.87 2.16
N PHE A 266 9.80 -15.87 3.36
CA PHE A 266 10.15 -16.80 4.43
C PHE A 266 9.08 -17.89 4.57
N ASP A 267 9.47 -19.03 5.15
CA ASP A 267 8.54 -20.14 5.41
C ASP A 267 7.48 -19.78 6.46
N ASP A 268 7.85 -19.00 7.50
CA ASP A 268 6.94 -18.56 8.57
C ASP A 268 7.18 -17.07 8.88
N VAL A 269 6.11 -16.39 9.28
CA VAL A 269 6.11 -14.98 9.73
C VAL A 269 7.10 -14.75 10.90
N LYS A 270 7.29 -15.73 11.78
CA LYS A 270 8.21 -15.62 12.91
C LYS A 270 9.66 -15.43 12.46
N HIS A 271 10.07 -16.10 11.40
CA HIS A 271 11.42 -16.03 10.87
C HIS A 271 11.74 -14.69 10.20
N VAL A 272 10.72 -13.91 9.82
CA VAL A 272 10.90 -12.59 9.20
C VAL A 272 11.68 -11.66 10.13
N ILE A 273 11.27 -11.55 11.39
CA ILE A 273 11.92 -10.64 12.35
C ILE A 273 13.30 -11.14 12.76
N GLU A 274 13.43 -12.45 12.99
CA GLU A 274 14.68 -13.09 13.40
C GLU A 274 15.77 -12.95 12.34
N SER A 275 15.40 -13.10 11.06
CA SER A 275 16.34 -13.06 9.93
C SER A 275 16.75 -11.64 9.48
N LEU A 276 16.18 -10.57 10.04
CA LEU A 276 16.54 -9.21 9.64
C LEU A 276 18.01 -8.89 9.87
N THR A 277 18.58 -9.37 10.97
CA THR A 277 20.00 -9.18 11.30
C THR A 277 20.89 -9.92 10.30
N ASP A 278 20.48 -11.11 9.88
CA ASP A 278 21.21 -11.93 8.92
C ASP A 278 21.16 -11.30 7.53
N ILE A 279 20.00 -10.79 7.10
CA ILE A 279 19.85 -10.02 5.86
C ILE A 279 20.76 -8.79 5.89
N HIS A 280 20.75 -8.04 6.99
CA HIS A 280 21.60 -6.86 7.12
C HIS A 280 23.07 -7.23 7.05
N THR A 281 23.48 -8.31 7.70
CA THR A 281 24.86 -8.81 7.67
C THR A 281 25.26 -9.27 6.26
N ALA A 282 24.38 -10.01 5.57
CA ALA A 282 24.61 -10.45 4.21
C ALA A 282 24.76 -9.27 3.22
N LEU A 283 24.03 -8.18 3.42
CA LEU A 283 24.07 -7.01 2.55
C LEU A 283 25.21 -6.04 2.88
N LYS A 284 25.68 -6.01 4.12
CA LYS A 284 26.72 -5.06 4.56
C LYS A 284 28.11 -5.36 4.01
N VAL A 285 28.32 -6.56 3.47
CA VAL A 285 29.61 -6.95 2.88
C VAL A 285 29.95 -6.05 1.69
N ASP A 286 31.13 -5.45 1.73
CA ASP A 286 31.68 -4.56 0.67
C ASP A 286 30.88 -3.26 0.41
N ARG A 287 30.11 -2.77 1.41
CA ARG A 287 29.35 -1.51 1.30
C ARG A 287 29.79 -0.49 2.34
N PRO A 288 30.40 0.62 1.91
CA PRO A 288 30.81 1.69 2.83
C PRO A 288 29.62 2.51 3.35
N GLU A 289 28.54 2.61 2.58
CA GLU A 289 27.32 3.35 2.92
C GLU A 289 26.08 2.49 2.73
N LEU A 290 25.03 2.82 3.47
CA LEU A 290 23.72 2.19 3.33
C LEU A 290 23.04 2.72 2.06
N ASP A 291 23.08 1.92 1.01
CA ASP A 291 22.44 2.19 -0.29
C ASP A 291 21.17 1.33 -0.50
N TYR A 292 20.63 0.79 0.57
CA TYR A 292 19.40 0.01 0.59
C TYR A 292 18.55 0.31 1.81
N GLU A 293 17.26 0.06 1.70
CA GLU A 293 16.25 0.14 2.76
C GLU A 293 15.55 -1.21 2.90
N ILE A 294 15.34 -1.65 4.12
CA ILE A 294 14.60 -2.89 4.41
C ILE A 294 13.22 -2.51 4.93
N ILE A 295 12.20 -2.87 4.17
CA ILE A 295 10.79 -2.66 4.48
C ILE A 295 10.20 -4.00 4.94
N VAL A 296 9.65 -4.02 6.15
CA VAL A 296 9.03 -5.21 6.74
C VAL A 296 7.55 -4.94 6.92
N PRO A 297 6.69 -5.45 6.03
CA PRO A 297 5.25 -5.21 6.09
C PRO A 297 4.63 -5.61 7.43
N LEU A 298 5.17 -6.65 8.07
CA LEU A 298 4.73 -7.10 9.39
C LEU A 298 4.87 -6.02 10.47
N ARG A 299 5.97 -5.25 10.48
CA ARG A 299 6.17 -4.14 11.44
C ARG A 299 5.17 -3.00 11.22
N GLU A 300 4.85 -2.72 9.98
CA GLU A 300 3.83 -1.73 9.64
C GLU A 300 2.44 -2.19 10.10
N MET A 301 2.15 -3.50 9.98
CA MET A 301 0.93 -4.09 10.56
C MET A 301 0.84 -3.90 12.07
N GLU A 302 1.92 -4.15 12.79
CA GLU A 302 1.96 -3.99 14.24
C GLU A 302 1.76 -2.53 14.64
N ALA A 303 2.44 -1.59 13.97
CA ALA A 303 2.27 -0.15 14.18
C ALA A 303 0.82 0.31 13.92
N LEU A 304 0.20 -0.16 12.84
CA LEU A 304 -1.21 0.14 12.55
C LEU A 304 -2.17 -0.46 13.59
N ARG A 305 -1.90 -1.67 14.09
CA ARG A 305 -2.69 -2.27 15.19
C ARG A 305 -2.60 -1.46 16.48
N GLU A 306 -1.42 -0.98 16.82
CA GLU A 306 -1.21 -0.13 17.99
C GLU A 306 -1.90 1.23 17.83
N GLN A 307 -1.82 1.83 16.65
CA GLN A 307 -2.52 3.06 16.34
C GLN A 307 -4.03 2.86 16.47
N LYS A 308 -4.59 1.80 15.88
CA LYS A 308 -6.00 1.44 16.01
C LYS A 308 -6.44 1.28 17.46
N ALA A 309 -5.65 0.59 18.27
CA ALA A 309 -5.95 0.41 19.69
C ALA A 309 -5.97 1.75 20.46
N ARG A 310 -5.14 2.72 20.05
CA ARG A 310 -5.18 4.10 20.58
C ARG A 310 -6.44 4.83 20.15
N ASP A 311 -6.75 4.78 18.86
CA ASP A 311 -7.92 5.46 18.31
C ASP A 311 -9.22 4.89 18.90
N THR A 312 -9.35 3.58 19.01
CA THR A 312 -10.50 2.94 19.67
C THR A 312 -10.65 3.38 21.11
N ARG A 313 -9.55 3.52 21.86
CA ARG A 313 -9.60 4.04 23.24
C ARG A 313 -10.06 5.50 23.28
N MET A 314 -9.57 6.36 22.40
CA MET A 314 -10.03 7.75 22.29
C MET A 314 -11.53 7.81 22.00
N LEU A 315 -12.02 7.01 21.05
CA LEU A 315 -13.41 6.93 20.69
C LEU A 315 -14.28 6.47 21.86
N PHE A 316 -13.80 5.49 22.62
CA PHE A 316 -14.46 5.02 23.84
C PHE A 316 -14.61 6.14 24.88
N PHE A 317 -13.57 6.93 25.12
CA PHE A 317 -13.64 8.07 26.05
C PHE A 317 -14.63 9.14 25.57
N ILE A 318 -14.62 9.48 24.28
CA ILE A 318 -15.58 10.43 23.69
C ILE A 318 -17.01 9.91 23.87
N ALA A 319 -17.25 8.64 23.64
CA ALA A 319 -18.53 7.99 23.84
C ALA A 319 -18.99 8.07 25.30
N CYS A 320 -18.11 7.76 26.25
CA CYS A 320 -18.39 7.85 27.67
C CYS A 320 -18.76 9.28 28.10
N ILE A 321 -18.01 10.29 27.62
CA ILE A 321 -18.29 11.71 27.92
C ILE A 321 -19.67 12.10 27.34
N SER A 322 -19.96 11.71 26.11
CA SER A 322 -21.24 12.03 25.45
C SER A 322 -22.43 11.38 26.20
N LEU A 323 -22.26 10.13 26.63
CA LEU A 323 -23.26 9.41 27.41
C LEU A 323 -23.47 10.06 28.78
N LEU A 324 -22.40 10.51 29.43
CA LEU A 324 -22.45 11.17 30.75
C LEU A 324 -23.16 12.52 30.64
N VAL A 325 -22.86 13.33 29.61
CA VAL A 325 -23.54 14.60 29.33
C VAL A 325 -25.04 14.37 29.06
N GLY A 326 -25.38 13.35 28.24
CA GLY A 326 -26.76 12.96 27.99
C GLY A 326 -27.46 12.49 29.26
N GLY A 327 -26.81 11.71 30.12
CA GLY A 327 -27.30 11.25 31.41
C GLY A 327 -27.58 12.40 32.39
N ILE A 328 -26.68 13.38 32.48
CA ILE A 328 -26.87 14.60 33.29
C ILE A 328 -28.08 15.40 32.78
N GLY A 329 -28.23 15.49 31.45
CA GLY A 329 -29.41 16.13 30.84
C GLY A 329 -30.71 15.46 31.26
N ILE A 330 -30.77 14.14 31.24
CA ILE A 330 -31.93 13.36 31.68
C ILE A 330 -32.18 13.54 33.19
N MET A 331 -31.14 13.49 33.99
CA MET A 331 -31.21 13.69 35.45
C MET A 331 -31.77 15.06 35.81
N ASN A 332 -31.30 16.14 35.17
CA ASN A 332 -31.80 17.50 35.40
C ASN A 332 -33.30 17.63 35.05
N ILE A 333 -33.75 16.94 33.99
CA ILE A 333 -35.15 16.93 33.63
C ILE A 333 -36.01 16.15 34.60
N MET A 334 -35.52 15.00 35.05
CA MET A 334 -36.22 14.20 36.09
C MET A 334 -36.32 14.96 37.39
N LEU A 335 -35.25 15.60 37.85
CA LEU A 335 -35.25 16.44 39.06
C LEU A 335 -36.27 17.58 38.96
N ALA A 336 -36.30 18.30 37.83
CA ALA A 336 -37.27 19.37 37.58
C ALA A 336 -38.74 18.84 37.64
N THR A 337 -38.97 17.66 37.02
CA THR A 337 -40.32 17.05 37.00
C THR A 337 -40.78 16.58 38.37
N VAL A 338 -39.87 16.02 39.17
CA VAL A 338 -40.18 15.56 40.56
C VAL A 338 -40.41 16.76 41.46
N THR A 339 -39.60 17.82 41.38
CA THR A 339 -39.81 19.04 42.19
C THR A 339 -41.08 19.78 41.82
N GLU A 340 -41.50 19.79 40.56
CA GLU A 340 -42.75 20.37 40.09
C GLU A 340 -43.97 19.59 40.64
N ARG A 341 -43.92 18.24 40.65
CA ARG A 341 -44.98 17.40 41.22
C ARG A 341 -45.04 17.42 42.75
N THR A 342 -43.88 17.49 43.43
CA THR A 342 -43.90 17.64 44.89
C THR A 342 -44.53 18.96 45.35
N ARG A 343 -44.42 20.00 44.52
CA ARG A 343 -45.05 21.30 44.79
C ARG A 343 -46.57 21.33 44.50
N GLU A 344 -47.07 20.42 43.67
CA GLU A 344 -48.53 20.25 43.40
C GLU A 344 -49.23 19.40 44.46
N ILE A 345 -48.51 18.61 45.25
CA ILE A 345 -49.08 17.69 46.26
C ILE A 345 -48.97 18.25 47.69
N GLY A 346 -48.08 19.21 47.95
CA GLY A 346 -47.92 19.93 49.21
C GLY A 346 -48.55 21.30 49.16
#